data_889326bdf88e8b97a0611615fcb01bfb
#
_entry.id   889326bdf88e8b97a0611615fcb01bfb
#
_cell.length_a   1.000
_cell.length_b   1.000
_cell.length_c   1.000
_cell.angle_alpha   90.00
_cell.angle_beta   90.00
_cell.angle_gamma   90.00
#
_symmetry.space_group_name_H-M   'P 1'
#
loop_
_entity.id
_entity.type
_entity.pdbx_description
1 polymer ?
#
loop_
_entity_poly.entity_id
_entity_poly.type
_entity_poly.pdbx_seq_one_letter_code
_entity_poly.pdbx_strand_id
1 'polypeptide(L)'
;MPPLSSLIPQKWPDIQIDAPLGSGACGTVYACTKKSAVTGIESREAVKVVRVEFSAAAHRQAEEEGIPFDEYYARIKAEKSREIELLVNLKSPHIVHINEFDAVEEPDHSAFYLLIRMDLLQALTAFRVDHLTDTPEQAGAYARKVTLDICDALRVCHQNGVLHRDIKPANILCGATGDFYLGDFGVSQYTAAPDATLTSSGTARYAAPEQLTGQADPRSDLYSLGLVLYELTNHWRGPFLPA
;
A
#
# COMPACT_ATOMS: atom_id res chain seq x y z
N MET A 1 -10.27 14.58 -17.54
CA MET A 1 -9.29 13.92 -16.67
C MET A 1 -8.38 13.02 -17.48
N PRO A 2 -7.04 13.19 -17.46
CA PRO A 2 -6.15 12.26 -18.15
C PRO A 2 -6.29 10.86 -17.52
N PRO A 3 -6.18 9.78 -18.28
CA PRO A 3 -6.13 8.45 -17.70
C PRO A 3 -4.90 8.34 -16.77
N LEU A 4 -5.05 7.73 -15.59
CA LEU A 4 -3.96 7.62 -14.60
C LEU A 4 -2.68 7.03 -15.20
N SER A 5 -2.82 6.13 -16.17
CA SER A 5 -1.71 5.56 -16.92
C SER A 5 -0.89 6.58 -17.71
N SER A 6 -1.45 7.71 -18.14
CA SER A 6 -0.70 8.74 -18.88
C SER A 6 0.24 9.57 -18.00
N LEU A 7 0.04 9.55 -16.68
CA LEU A 7 0.88 10.30 -15.74
C LEU A 7 2.27 9.66 -15.57
N ILE A 8 2.38 8.35 -15.70
CA ILE A 8 3.64 7.62 -15.52
C ILE A 8 4.66 8.00 -16.60
N PRO A 9 4.37 7.89 -17.92
CA PRO A 9 5.32 8.31 -18.96
C PRO A 9 5.61 9.81 -18.95
N GLN A 10 4.70 10.62 -18.43
CA GLN A 10 4.91 12.07 -18.27
C GLN A 10 6.06 12.37 -17.30
N LYS A 11 6.20 11.59 -16.23
CA LYS A 11 7.27 11.74 -15.25
C LYS A 11 8.49 10.89 -15.55
N TRP A 12 8.28 9.66 -16.00
CA TRP A 12 9.34 8.70 -16.32
C TRP A 12 9.18 8.20 -17.77
N PRO A 13 9.74 8.91 -18.75
CA PRO A 13 9.58 8.55 -20.18
C PRO A 13 10.21 7.20 -20.56
N ASP A 14 11.13 6.67 -19.75
CA ASP A 14 11.79 5.38 -19.90
C ASP A 14 10.97 4.20 -19.32
N ILE A 15 9.78 4.49 -18.79
CA ILE A 15 8.88 3.49 -18.22
C ILE A 15 7.71 3.23 -19.17
N GLN A 16 7.57 1.99 -19.59
CA GLN A 16 6.42 1.47 -20.31
C GLN A 16 5.46 0.77 -19.36
N ILE A 17 4.17 1.09 -19.46
CA ILE A 17 3.12 0.40 -18.70
C ILE A 17 2.75 -0.89 -19.43
N ASP A 18 2.82 -2.02 -18.72
CA ASP A 18 2.48 -3.33 -19.26
C ASP A 18 1.00 -3.68 -18.98
N ALA A 19 0.59 -3.61 -17.71
CA ALA A 19 -0.77 -3.97 -17.30
C ALA A 19 -1.14 -3.33 -15.95
N PRO A 20 -2.44 -3.06 -15.68
CA PRO A 20 -2.91 -2.80 -14.34
C PRO A 20 -2.84 -4.09 -13.50
N LEU A 21 -2.34 -3.99 -12.27
CA LEU A 21 -2.28 -5.08 -11.29
C LEU A 21 -3.46 -5.05 -10.33
N GLY A 22 -3.97 -3.85 -10.03
CA GLY A 22 -5.10 -3.67 -9.13
C GLY A 22 -5.46 -2.20 -8.97
N SER A 23 -6.71 -1.96 -8.59
CA SER A 23 -7.24 -0.63 -8.29
C SER A 23 -8.11 -0.70 -7.05
N GLY A 24 -8.02 0.30 -6.18
CA GLY A 24 -8.78 0.37 -4.94
C GLY A 24 -8.77 1.77 -4.34
N ALA A 25 -9.27 1.89 -3.10
CA ALA A 25 -9.31 3.17 -2.37
C ALA A 25 -7.93 3.80 -2.19
N CYS A 26 -6.87 2.97 -2.15
CA CYS A 26 -5.49 3.41 -1.97
C CYS A 26 -4.76 3.72 -3.29
N GLY A 27 -5.47 3.79 -4.43
CA GLY A 27 -4.90 4.07 -5.75
C GLY A 27 -4.91 2.91 -6.71
N THR A 28 -4.19 3.05 -7.81
CA THR A 28 -4.05 2.02 -8.85
C THR A 28 -2.58 1.64 -8.99
N VAL A 29 -2.30 0.33 -9.06
CA VAL A 29 -0.96 -0.21 -9.26
C VAL A 29 -0.83 -0.76 -10.67
N TYR A 30 0.26 -0.44 -11.34
CA TYR A 30 0.59 -0.91 -12.68
C TYR A 30 1.89 -1.71 -12.65
N ALA A 31 1.91 -2.84 -13.38
CA ALA A 31 3.17 -3.46 -13.80
C ALA A 31 3.78 -2.63 -14.92
N CYS A 32 5.06 -2.38 -14.82
CA CYS A 32 5.79 -1.54 -15.76
C CYS A 32 7.13 -2.19 -16.11
N THR A 33 7.59 -1.93 -17.35
CA THR A 33 8.94 -2.25 -17.81
C THR A 33 9.72 -0.96 -17.96
N LYS A 34 10.88 -0.89 -17.29
CA LYS A 34 11.87 0.17 -17.47
C LYS A 34 12.95 -0.32 -18.41
N LYS A 35 13.26 0.47 -19.44
CA LYS A 35 14.32 0.17 -20.39
C LYS A 35 15.45 1.19 -20.27
N SER A 36 16.65 0.70 -19.94
CA SER A 36 17.84 1.55 -19.90
C SER A 36 18.17 2.09 -21.30
N ALA A 37 18.20 3.41 -21.46
CA ALA A 37 18.56 4.05 -22.72
C ALA A 37 20.03 3.79 -23.11
N VAL A 38 20.90 3.47 -22.14
CA VAL A 38 22.33 3.27 -22.37
C VAL A 38 22.65 1.81 -22.67
N THR A 39 22.10 0.88 -21.89
CA THR A 39 22.45 -0.56 -21.96
C THR A 39 21.42 -1.39 -22.69
N GLY A 40 20.21 -0.87 -22.89
CA GLY A 40 19.05 -1.62 -23.42
C GLY A 40 18.50 -2.67 -22.46
N ILE A 41 19.06 -2.79 -21.24
CA ILE A 41 18.58 -3.75 -20.23
C ILE A 41 17.20 -3.33 -19.77
N GLU A 42 16.30 -4.30 -19.70
CA GLU A 42 14.93 -4.14 -19.20
C GLU A 42 14.85 -4.66 -17.77
N SER A 43 14.17 -3.90 -16.89
CA SER A 43 13.80 -4.30 -15.53
C SER A 43 12.30 -4.14 -15.35
N ARG A 44 11.69 -5.01 -14.56
CA ARG A 44 10.26 -4.93 -14.23
C ARG A 44 10.07 -4.30 -12.86
N GLU A 45 9.15 -3.37 -12.81
CA GLU A 45 8.83 -2.60 -11.61
C GLU A 45 7.31 -2.48 -11.45
N ALA A 46 6.86 -2.10 -10.26
CA ALA A 46 5.49 -1.67 -10.02
C ALA A 46 5.45 -0.15 -9.84
N VAL A 47 4.41 0.49 -10.39
CA VAL A 47 4.14 1.90 -10.15
C VAL A 47 2.75 2.04 -9.54
N LYS A 48 2.69 2.56 -8.32
CA LYS A 48 1.44 2.91 -7.65
C LYS A 48 1.14 4.38 -7.91
N VAL A 49 -0.09 4.66 -8.36
CA VAL A 49 -0.62 6.02 -8.56
C VAL A 49 -1.72 6.25 -7.54
N VAL A 50 -1.49 7.20 -6.63
CA VAL A 50 -2.45 7.61 -5.61
C VAL A 50 -2.99 8.99 -5.96
N ARG A 51 -4.30 9.12 -6.09
CA ARG A 51 -4.96 10.42 -6.30
C ARG A 51 -5.35 11.01 -4.96
N VAL A 52 -4.93 12.25 -4.72
CA VAL A 52 -5.38 13.07 -3.59
C VAL A 52 -6.26 14.17 -4.15
N GLU A 53 -7.55 14.08 -3.84
CA GLU A 53 -8.58 14.98 -4.38
C GLU A 53 -9.00 16.02 -3.33
N PHE A 54 -9.20 17.25 -3.78
CA PHE A 54 -9.69 18.34 -2.96
C PHE A 54 -11.15 18.66 -3.32
N SER A 55 -12.04 18.10 -2.52
CA SER A 55 -13.48 18.30 -2.65
C SER A 55 -13.92 19.65 -2.07
N ALA A 56 -15.19 20.00 -2.25
CA ALA A 56 -15.80 21.17 -1.58
C ALA A 56 -15.65 21.12 -0.04
N ALA A 57 -15.47 19.95 0.56
CA ALA A 57 -15.19 19.83 1.99
C ALA A 57 -13.78 20.35 2.35
N ALA A 58 -12.78 20.10 1.50
CA ALA A 58 -11.43 20.64 1.70
C ALA A 58 -11.39 22.17 1.63
N HIS A 59 -12.17 22.76 0.71
CA HIS A 59 -12.30 24.22 0.63
C HIS A 59 -12.94 24.79 1.91
N ARG A 60 -14.03 24.18 2.39
CA ARG A 60 -14.67 24.60 3.66
C ARG A 60 -13.71 24.47 4.83
N GLN A 61 -12.92 23.42 4.89
CA GLN A 61 -11.95 23.24 5.95
C GLN A 61 -10.86 24.31 5.93
N ALA A 62 -10.36 24.71 4.76
CA ALA A 62 -9.43 25.83 4.63
C ALA A 62 -10.06 27.15 5.13
N GLU A 63 -11.33 27.40 4.78
CA GLU A 63 -12.10 28.57 5.26
C GLU A 63 -12.29 28.55 6.79
N GLU A 64 -12.63 27.42 7.38
CA GLU A 64 -12.77 27.23 8.84
C GLU A 64 -11.44 27.44 9.58
N GLU A 65 -10.34 27.04 8.98
CA GLU A 65 -8.98 27.27 9.51
C GLU A 65 -8.48 28.70 9.25
N GLY A 66 -9.19 29.50 8.43
CA GLY A 66 -8.83 30.88 8.13
C GLY A 66 -7.60 31.05 7.25
N ILE A 67 -7.26 30.04 6.43
CA ILE A 67 -6.10 30.05 5.53
C ILE A 67 -6.54 30.03 4.06
N PRO A 68 -5.76 30.64 3.13
CA PRO A 68 -5.99 30.53 1.70
C PRO A 68 -5.95 29.05 1.24
N PHE A 69 -6.80 28.70 0.26
CA PHE A 69 -6.85 27.33 -0.25
C PHE A 69 -5.50 26.84 -0.80
N ASP A 70 -4.75 27.70 -1.49
CA ASP A 70 -3.42 27.35 -1.99
C ASP A 70 -2.43 26.97 -0.87
N GLU A 71 -2.53 27.62 0.27
CA GLU A 71 -1.73 27.29 1.46
C GLU A 71 -2.17 25.95 2.07
N TYR A 72 -3.48 25.71 2.16
CA TYR A 72 -4.04 24.44 2.59
C TYR A 72 -3.58 23.30 1.67
N TYR A 73 -3.69 23.48 0.34
CA TYR A 73 -3.24 22.53 -0.66
C TYR A 73 -1.73 22.21 -0.52
N ALA A 74 -0.88 23.23 -0.44
CA ALA A 74 0.57 23.06 -0.27
C ALA A 74 0.92 22.31 1.01
N ARG A 75 0.21 22.57 2.12
CA ARG A 75 0.37 21.89 3.40
C ARG A 75 0.05 20.40 3.26
N ILE A 76 -1.11 20.04 2.71
CA ILE A 76 -1.52 18.65 2.53
C ILE A 76 -0.54 17.90 1.62
N LYS A 77 -0.11 18.55 0.52
CA LYS A 77 0.90 17.96 -0.37
C LYS A 77 2.23 17.69 0.35
N ALA A 78 2.70 18.65 1.16
CA ALA A 78 3.92 18.48 1.94
C ALA A 78 3.80 17.36 3.00
N GLU A 79 2.65 17.24 3.66
CA GLU A 79 2.36 16.16 4.61
C GLU A 79 2.45 14.79 3.93
N LYS A 80 1.80 14.64 2.76
CA LYS A 80 1.83 13.40 2.00
C LYS A 80 3.22 13.05 1.47
N SER A 81 3.99 14.03 1.05
CA SER A 81 5.39 13.80 0.64
C SER A 81 6.24 13.31 1.81
N ARG A 82 6.08 13.88 3.00
CA ARG A 82 6.79 13.42 4.22
C ARG A 82 6.43 11.99 4.61
N GLU A 83 5.15 11.59 4.45
CA GLU A 83 4.75 10.20 4.70
C GLU A 83 5.51 9.24 3.80
N ILE A 84 5.65 9.55 2.50
CA ILE A 84 6.44 8.72 1.57
C ILE A 84 7.92 8.73 1.95
N GLU A 85 8.49 9.89 2.30
CA GLU A 85 9.88 10.00 2.76
C GLU A 85 10.14 9.10 3.98
N LEU A 86 9.22 9.03 4.94
CA LEU A 86 9.32 8.13 6.07
C LEU A 86 9.38 6.67 5.61
N LEU A 87 8.51 6.27 4.68
CA LEU A 87 8.47 4.90 4.15
C LEU A 87 9.75 4.54 3.38
N VAL A 88 10.27 5.47 2.56
CA VAL A 88 11.57 5.31 1.84
C VAL A 88 12.72 5.10 2.80
N ASN A 89 12.66 5.70 3.99
CA ASN A 89 13.69 5.61 5.01
C ASN A 89 13.56 4.38 5.93
N LEU A 90 12.47 3.61 5.85
CA LEU A 90 12.35 2.35 6.59
C LEU A 90 13.32 1.31 6.02
N LYS A 91 14.32 0.93 6.78
CA LYS A 91 15.35 -0.05 6.38
C LYS A 91 15.01 -1.42 6.95
N SER A 92 14.29 -2.25 6.20
CA SER A 92 14.05 -3.67 6.49
C SER A 92 14.16 -4.48 5.21
N PRO A 93 14.74 -5.69 5.26
CA PRO A 93 14.76 -6.61 4.13
C PRO A 93 13.36 -7.16 3.79
N HIS A 94 12.36 -6.91 4.65
CA HIS A 94 10.99 -7.40 4.52
C HIS A 94 9.96 -6.28 4.35
N ILE A 95 10.39 -5.09 3.95
CA ILE A 95 9.54 -3.99 3.47
C ILE A 95 9.77 -3.84 1.97
N VAL A 96 8.71 -3.68 1.19
CA VAL A 96 8.81 -3.42 -0.26
C VAL A 96 9.65 -2.18 -0.50
N HIS A 97 10.70 -2.33 -1.30
CA HIS A 97 11.60 -1.23 -1.58
C HIS A 97 10.95 -0.20 -2.51
N ILE A 98 10.97 1.06 -2.09
CA ILE A 98 10.56 2.19 -2.92
C ILE A 98 11.82 2.69 -3.66
N ASN A 99 11.80 2.56 -4.98
CA ASN A 99 12.92 2.97 -5.85
C ASN A 99 12.95 4.48 -6.06
N GLU A 100 11.77 5.08 -6.26
CA GLU A 100 11.60 6.51 -6.53
C GLU A 100 10.15 6.93 -6.28
N PHE A 101 9.92 8.19 -5.99
CA PHE A 101 8.58 8.77 -5.97
C PHE A 101 8.58 10.18 -6.54
N ASP A 102 7.43 10.61 -7.05
CA ASP A 102 7.21 11.96 -7.57
C ASP A 102 5.74 12.35 -7.44
N ALA A 103 5.42 13.60 -7.74
CA ALA A 103 4.05 14.12 -7.75
C ALA A 103 3.73 14.82 -9.07
N VAL A 104 2.47 14.69 -9.50
CA VAL A 104 1.91 15.45 -10.63
C VAL A 104 0.69 16.20 -10.12
N GLU A 105 0.58 17.48 -10.44
CA GLU A 105 -0.50 18.36 -9.98
C GLU A 105 -1.46 18.65 -11.12
N GLU A 106 -2.77 18.74 -10.80
CA GLU A 106 -3.74 19.35 -11.72
C GLU A 106 -3.55 20.87 -11.72
N PRO A 107 -3.64 21.53 -12.88
CA PRO A 107 -3.38 22.97 -12.99
C PRO A 107 -4.32 23.85 -12.15
N ASP A 108 -5.51 23.36 -11.82
CA ASP A 108 -6.54 24.03 -11.03
C ASP A 108 -6.48 23.70 -9.53
N HIS A 109 -5.45 22.94 -9.10
CA HIS A 109 -5.31 22.44 -7.74
C HIS A 109 -6.49 21.59 -7.24
N SER A 110 -7.31 21.04 -8.14
CA SER A 110 -8.42 20.15 -7.76
C SER A 110 -7.96 18.79 -7.25
N ALA A 111 -6.76 18.37 -7.65
CA ALA A 111 -6.09 17.15 -7.20
C ALA A 111 -4.58 17.22 -7.43
N PHE A 112 -3.86 16.34 -6.74
CA PHE A 112 -2.52 15.91 -7.16
C PHE A 112 -2.41 14.39 -7.13
N TYR A 113 -1.43 13.87 -7.84
CA TYR A 113 -1.17 12.45 -7.92
C TYR A 113 0.21 12.17 -7.35
N LEU A 114 0.31 11.20 -6.44
CA LEU A 114 1.58 10.63 -6.00
C LEU A 114 1.86 9.41 -6.85
N LEU A 115 3.05 9.37 -7.43
CA LEU A 115 3.56 8.26 -8.22
C LEU A 115 4.69 7.61 -7.45
N ILE A 116 4.57 6.31 -7.14
CA ILE A 116 5.53 5.59 -6.30
C ILE A 116 6.03 4.38 -7.10
N ARG A 117 7.32 4.37 -7.43
CA ARG A 117 8.00 3.24 -8.08
C ARG A 117 8.56 2.30 -7.03
N MET A 118 8.31 1.02 -7.18
CA MET A 118 8.71 0.00 -6.23
C MET A 118 8.99 -1.33 -6.92
N ASP A 119 9.54 -2.27 -6.18
CA ASP A 119 9.77 -3.62 -6.67
C ASP A 119 8.45 -4.29 -7.07
N LEU A 120 8.47 -4.99 -8.22
CA LEU A 120 7.34 -5.80 -8.68
C LEU A 120 7.39 -7.17 -8.02
N LEU A 121 6.47 -7.41 -7.10
CA LEU A 121 6.35 -8.65 -6.35
C LEU A 121 4.95 -9.24 -6.51
N GLN A 122 4.79 -10.53 -6.22
CA GLN A 122 3.52 -11.24 -6.29
C GLN A 122 2.75 -11.10 -4.96
N ALA A 123 1.50 -10.65 -5.01
CA ALA A 123 0.67 -10.58 -3.81
C ALA A 123 0.35 -11.99 -3.26
N LEU A 124 0.25 -12.14 -1.94
CA LEU A 124 -0.09 -13.40 -1.27
C LEU A 124 -1.46 -13.93 -1.71
N THR A 125 -2.37 -13.06 -2.16
CA THR A 125 -3.64 -13.45 -2.79
C THR A 125 -3.45 -14.21 -4.10
N ALA A 126 -2.45 -13.88 -4.91
CA ALA A 126 -2.12 -14.62 -6.13
C ALA A 126 -1.31 -15.89 -5.79
N PHE A 127 -0.36 -15.81 -4.86
CA PHE A 127 0.36 -16.95 -4.30
C PHE A 127 -0.59 -18.04 -3.79
N ARG A 128 -1.71 -17.66 -3.18
CA ARG A 128 -2.78 -18.57 -2.75
C ARG A 128 -3.21 -19.56 -3.84
N VAL A 129 -3.35 -19.11 -5.08
CA VAL A 129 -3.88 -19.93 -6.20
C VAL A 129 -2.97 -21.15 -6.44
N ASP A 130 -1.66 -20.96 -6.34
CA ASP A 130 -0.66 -22.00 -6.58
C ASP A 130 -0.53 -22.96 -5.39
N HIS A 131 -1.05 -22.59 -4.20
CA HIS A 131 -0.90 -23.29 -2.93
C HIS A 131 -2.23 -23.75 -2.29
N LEU A 132 -3.30 -23.86 -3.07
CA LEU A 132 -4.61 -24.32 -2.57
C LEU A 132 -4.62 -25.78 -2.11
N THR A 133 -3.71 -26.59 -2.62
CA THR A 133 -3.60 -28.04 -2.37
C THR A 133 -2.46 -28.39 -1.44
N ASP A 134 -1.83 -27.41 -0.79
CA ASP A 134 -0.72 -27.65 0.15
C ASP A 134 -1.14 -28.54 1.32
N THR A 135 -0.21 -29.38 1.74
CA THR A 135 -0.40 -30.15 2.98
C THR A 135 -0.39 -29.22 4.20
N PRO A 136 -0.95 -29.64 5.34
CA PRO A 136 -0.88 -28.87 6.59
C PRO A 136 0.56 -28.48 6.99
N GLU A 137 1.54 -29.36 6.71
CA GLU A 137 2.96 -29.13 6.99
C GLU A 137 3.51 -28.00 6.10
N GLN A 138 3.16 -27.99 4.80
CA GLN A 138 3.54 -26.94 3.86
C GLN A 138 2.90 -25.60 4.25
N ALA A 139 1.60 -25.60 4.50
CA ALA A 139 0.88 -24.41 4.97
C ALA A 139 1.48 -23.86 6.28
N GLY A 140 1.83 -24.73 7.21
CA GLY A 140 2.52 -24.38 8.47
C GLY A 140 3.89 -23.77 8.24
N ALA A 141 4.67 -24.30 7.29
CA ALA A 141 5.98 -23.75 6.94
C ALA A 141 5.87 -22.35 6.34
N TYR A 142 4.91 -22.13 5.42
CA TYR A 142 4.62 -20.79 4.86
C TYR A 142 4.14 -19.81 5.93
N ALA A 143 3.21 -20.22 6.77
CA ALA A 143 2.72 -19.36 7.86
C ALA A 143 3.85 -18.94 8.80
N ARG A 144 4.77 -19.86 9.14
CA ARG A 144 5.96 -19.54 9.93
C ARG A 144 6.87 -18.53 9.22
N LYS A 145 7.13 -18.72 7.92
CA LYS A 145 7.98 -17.81 7.15
C LYS A 145 7.35 -16.42 7.07
N VAL A 146 6.04 -16.32 6.74
CA VAL A 146 5.29 -15.07 6.74
C VAL A 146 5.36 -14.38 8.10
N THR A 147 5.21 -15.16 9.20
CA THR A 147 5.30 -14.60 10.56
C THR A 147 6.65 -13.94 10.80
N LEU A 148 7.75 -14.64 10.50
CA LEU A 148 9.10 -14.13 10.77
C LEU A 148 9.40 -12.88 9.96
N ASP A 149 9.12 -12.92 8.66
CA ASP A 149 9.43 -11.83 7.73
C ASP A 149 8.58 -10.58 8.02
N ILE A 150 7.27 -10.77 8.20
CA ILE A 150 6.36 -9.63 8.43
C ILE A 150 6.52 -9.07 9.85
N CYS A 151 6.79 -9.89 10.86
CA CYS A 151 7.13 -9.36 12.20
C CYS A 151 8.42 -8.55 12.20
N ASP A 152 9.44 -8.93 11.40
CA ASP A 152 10.64 -8.10 11.25
C ASP A 152 10.31 -6.76 10.59
N ALA A 153 9.50 -6.74 9.52
CA ALA A 153 9.02 -5.52 8.90
C ALA A 153 8.26 -4.63 9.89
N LEU A 154 7.29 -5.21 10.62
CA LEU A 154 6.48 -4.48 11.61
C LEU A 154 7.31 -3.92 12.76
N ARG A 155 8.32 -4.67 13.22
CA ARG A 155 9.25 -4.19 14.25
C ARG A 155 9.93 -2.89 13.81
N VAL A 156 10.40 -2.83 12.56
CA VAL A 156 11.01 -1.61 12.01
C VAL A 156 10.00 -0.49 11.91
N CYS A 157 8.79 -0.75 11.41
CA CYS A 157 7.71 0.24 11.33
C CYS A 157 7.39 0.83 12.71
N HIS A 158 7.08 -0.03 13.68
CA HIS A 158 6.66 0.39 15.01
C HIS A 158 7.77 1.14 15.77
N GLN A 159 9.03 0.75 15.61
CA GLN A 159 10.18 1.49 16.18
C GLN A 159 10.33 2.91 15.61
N ASN A 160 9.83 3.14 14.38
CA ASN A 160 9.82 4.45 13.73
C ASN A 160 8.46 5.18 13.86
N GLY A 161 7.57 4.69 14.74
CA GLY A 161 6.26 5.31 14.98
C GLY A 161 5.26 5.12 13.83
N VAL A 162 5.51 4.20 12.91
CA VAL A 162 4.64 3.90 11.76
C VAL A 162 3.76 2.70 12.08
N LEU A 163 2.44 2.86 12.00
CA LEU A 163 1.46 1.77 12.01
C LEU A 163 1.01 1.48 10.58
N HIS A 164 0.92 0.20 10.21
CA HIS A 164 0.51 -0.18 8.86
C HIS A 164 -1.00 -0.08 8.65
N ARG A 165 -1.81 -0.52 9.59
CA ARG A 165 -3.28 -0.41 9.66
C ARG A 165 -4.08 -1.11 8.57
N ASP A 166 -3.43 -1.74 7.58
CA ASP A 166 -4.08 -2.44 6.47
C ASP A 166 -3.37 -3.76 6.13
N ILE A 167 -3.03 -4.56 7.14
CA ILE A 167 -2.43 -5.88 6.93
C ILE A 167 -3.49 -6.85 6.46
N LYS A 168 -3.30 -7.38 5.25
CA LYS A 168 -4.17 -8.35 4.59
C LYS A 168 -3.37 -9.12 3.53
N PRO A 169 -3.86 -10.25 3.01
CA PRO A 169 -3.12 -11.04 2.02
C PRO A 169 -2.72 -10.27 0.75
N ALA A 170 -3.49 -9.24 0.36
CA ALA A 170 -3.17 -8.40 -0.80
C ALA A 170 -1.94 -7.51 -0.58
N ASN A 171 -1.63 -7.17 0.67
CA ASN A 171 -0.55 -6.26 1.06
C ASN A 171 0.69 -6.99 1.61
N ILE A 172 0.63 -8.32 1.66
CA ILE A 172 1.81 -9.17 1.89
C ILE A 172 2.23 -9.70 0.53
N LEU A 173 3.47 -9.43 0.15
CA LEU A 173 4.00 -9.76 -1.17
C LEU A 173 5.07 -10.84 -1.04
N CYS A 174 5.19 -11.69 -2.07
CA CYS A 174 6.16 -12.76 -2.15
C CYS A 174 7.20 -12.45 -3.24
N GLY A 175 8.47 -12.52 -2.90
CA GLY A 175 9.58 -12.42 -3.83
C GLY A 175 9.96 -13.76 -4.46
N ALA A 176 10.80 -13.71 -5.48
CA ALA A 176 11.23 -14.89 -6.24
C ALA A 176 12.02 -15.90 -5.37
N THR A 177 12.62 -15.47 -4.27
CA THR A 177 13.38 -16.29 -3.32
C THR A 177 12.50 -16.95 -2.25
N GLY A 178 11.19 -16.67 -2.26
CA GLY A 178 10.25 -17.17 -1.24
C GLY A 178 10.24 -16.35 0.05
N ASP A 179 10.88 -15.18 0.06
CA ASP A 179 10.79 -14.22 1.16
C ASP A 179 9.51 -13.38 1.03
N PHE A 180 8.94 -12.99 2.18
CA PHE A 180 7.74 -12.17 2.22
C PHE A 180 8.06 -10.72 2.61
N TYR A 181 7.29 -9.81 2.02
CA TYR A 181 7.49 -8.38 2.12
C TYR A 181 6.17 -7.69 2.49
N LEU A 182 6.24 -6.74 3.40
CA LEU A 182 5.13 -5.86 3.71
C LEU A 182 5.10 -4.71 2.70
N GLY A 183 4.00 -4.59 1.98
CA GLY A 183 3.77 -3.56 0.97
C GLY A 183 2.50 -2.77 1.24
N ASP A 184 2.23 -1.82 0.37
CA ASP A 184 1.01 -1.01 0.36
C ASP A 184 0.73 -0.29 1.69
N PHE A 185 1.74 0.41 2.19
CA PHE A 185 1.54 1.37 3.27
C PHE A 185 0.52 2.42 2.81
N GLY A 186 -0.59 2.49 3.52
CA GLY A 186 -1.75 3.30 3.13
C GLY A 186 -1.48 4.80 3.20
N VAL A 187 -0.70 5.34 2.27
CA VAL A 187 -0.50 6.80 2.10
C VAL A 187 -1.84 7.55 2.02
N SER A 188 -2.90 6.86 1.60
CA SER A 188 -4.27 7.39 1.54
C SER A 188 -5.01 7.34 2.88
N GLN A 189 -4.61 6.54 3.85
CA GLN A 189 -5.34 6.40 5.12
C GLN A 189 -5.20 7.62 6.04
N TYR A 190 -4.21 8.46 5.80
CA TYR A 190 -4.00 9.71 6.55
C TYR A 190 -4.77 10.90 5.98
N THR A 191 -5.42 10.77 4.81
CA THR A 191 -6.17 11.85 4.14
C THR A 191 -7.66 11.82 4.39
N ALA A 192 -8.20 10.70 4.84
CA ALA A 192 -9.63 10.60 5.10
C ALA A 192 -9.92 11.01 6.54
N ALA A 193 -11.01 11.75 6.73
CA ALA A 193 -11.63 11.92 8.06
C ALA A 193 -11.78 10.54 8.71
N PRO A 194 -11.74 10.43 10.05
CA PRO A 194 -11.75 9.15 10.79
C PRO A 194 -12.81 8.14 10.32
N ASP A 195 -13.87 8.61 9.67
CA ASP A 195 -15.01 7.80 9.21
C ASP A 195 -14.86 7.21 7.80
N ALA A 196 -13.89 7.63 7.00
CA ALA A 196 -13.85 7.28 5.56
C ALA A 196 -13.02 6.01 5.24
N THR A 197 -12.17 5.52 6.14
CA THR A 197 -11.17 4.48 5.85
C THR A 197 -11.68 3.05 5.99
N LEU A 198 -12.82 2.82 6.63
CA LEU A 198 -13.32 1.49 6.95
C LEU A 198 -14.41 0.96 6.00
N THR A 199 -14.78 1.74 4.98
CA THR A 199 -15.95 1.44 4.12
C THR A 199 -15.67 0.49 2.96
N SER A 200 -14.42 0.08 2.67
CA SER A 200 -14.20 -1.00 1.72
C SER A 200 -14.38 -2.34 2.42
N SER A 201 -15.42 -3.07 2.06
CA SER A 201 -15.86 -4.33 2.72
C SER A 201 -14.75 -5.41 2.84
N GLY A 202 -13.68 -5.31 2.05
CA GLY A 202 -12.54 -6.24 2.12
C GLY A 202 -11.53 -5.93 3.22
N THR A 203 -11.35 -4.66 3.58
CA THR A 203 -10.38 -4.21 4.60
C THR A 203 -10.93 -4.42 6.02
N ALA A 204 -12.23 -4.18 6.24
CA ALA A 204 -12.87 -4.32 7.55
C ALA A 204 -12.75 -5.74 8.14
N ARG A 205 -12.59 -6.76 7.29
CA ARG A 205 -12.45 -8.17 7.71
C ARG A 205 -11.18 -8.45 8.50
N TYR A 206 -10.10 -7.71 8.23
CA TYR A 206 -8.80 -7.88 8.90
C TYR A 206 -8.57 -6.83 9.98
N ALA A 207 -9.42 -5.81 10.07
CA ALA A 207 -9.25 -4.73 11.02
C ALA A 207 -9.41 -5.21 12.46
N ALA A 208 -8.51 -4.78 13.33
CA ALA A 208 -8.63 -5.01 14.76
C ALA A 208 -9.81 -4.21 15.34
N PRO A 209 -10.51 -4.71 16.38
CA PRO A 209 -11.65 -4.02 16.96
C PRO A 209 -11.38 -2.57 17.37
N GLU A 210 -10.20 -2.31 17.92
CA GLU A 210 -9.78 -0.97 18.35
C GLU A 210 -9.52 -0.01 17.15
N GLN A 211 -9.21 -0.54 15.97
CA GLN A 211 -9.10 0.30 14.75
C GLN A 211 -10.46 0.90 14.38
N LEU A 212 -11.55 0.16 14.63
CA LEU A 212 -12.91 0.64 14.35
C LEU A 212 -13.33 1.81 15.25
N THR A 213 -12.65 1.97 16.38
CA THR A 213 -12.88 3.06 17.35
C THR A 213 -11.83 4.17 17.27
N GLY A 214 -10.94 4.12 16.28
CA GLY A 214 -9.88 5.11 16.09
C GLY A 214 -8.70 4.98 17.08
N GLN A 215 -8.62 3.88 17.83
CA GLN A 215 -7.61 3.64 18.88
C GLN A 215 -6.53 2.63 18.45
N ALA A 216 -6.19 2.62 17.15
CA ALA A 216 -5.17 1.72 16.62
C ALA A 216 -3.80 1.92 17.30
N ASP A 217 -3.17 0.81 17.67
CA ASP A 217 -1.81 0.74 18.20
C ASP A 217 -1.01 -0.39 17.51
N PRO A 218 0.28 -0.62 17.85
CA PRO A 218 1.08 -1.68 17.26
C PRO A 218 0.45 -3.08 17.33
N ARG A 219 -0.38 -3.37 18.33
CA ARG A 219 -1.06 -4.67 18.48
C ARG A 219 -2.16 -4.87 17.43
N SER A 220 -2.71 -3.79 16.91
CA SER A 220 -3.72 -3.84 15.84
C SER A 220 -3.14 -4.46 14.56
N ASP A 221 -1.89 -4.14 14.21
CA ASP A 221 -1.20 -4.77 13.09
C ASP A 221 -0.95 -6.27 13.34
N LEU A 222 -0.60 -6.64 14.58
CA LEU A 222 -0.41 -8.04 14.96
C LEU A 222 -1.72 -8.85 14.92
N TYR A 223 -2.84 -8.23 15.32
CA TYR A 223 -4.16 -8.84 15.19
C TYR A 223 -4.49 -9.17 13.74
N SER A 224 -4.30 -8.18 12.83
CA SER A 224 -4.52 -8.34 11.40
C SER A 224 -3.63 -9.43 10.80
N LEU A 225 -2.34 -9.47 11.18
CA LEU A 225 -1.42 -10.54 10.79
C LEU A 225 -1.91 -11.91 11.28
N GLY A 226 -2.40 -12.01 12.53
CA GLY A 226 -2.97 -13.23 13.08
C GLY A 226 -4.12 -13.79 12.24
N LEU A 227 -5.00 -12.92 11.71
CA LEU A 227 -6.08 -13.34 10.81
C LEU A 227 -5.55 -13.87 9.47
N VAL A 228 -4.51 -13.27 8.92
CA VAL A 228 -3.85 -13.76 7.69
C VAL A 228 -3.24 -15.15 7.93
N LEU A 229 -2.54 -15.34 9.05
CA LEU A 229 -1.93 -16.62 9.42
C LEU A 229 -2.98 -17.71 9.66
N TYR A 230 -4.12 -17.35 10.27
CA TYR A 230 -5.25 -18.27 10.42
C TYR A 230 -5.74 -18.75 9.05
N GLU A 231 -5.93 -17.85 8.08
CA GLU A 231 -6.35 -18.22 6.73
C GLU A 231 -5.33 -19.13 6.04
N LEU A 232 -4.04 -18.80 6.11
CA LEU A 232 -2.95 -19.61 5.55
C LEU A 232 -2.98 -21.07 6.06
N THR A 233 -3.26 -21.25 7.35
CA THR A 233 -3.26 -22.58 7.98
C THR A 233 -4.61 -23.27 7.94
N ASN A 234 -5.67 -22.56 7.52
CA ASN A 234 -7.06 -23.07 7.48
C ASN A 234 -7.62 -23.10 6.06
N HIS A 235 -6.82 -23.61 5.11
CA HIS A 235 -7.20 -23.73 3.69
C HIS A 235 -7.76 -22.42 3.09
N TRP A 236 -7.19 -21.30 3.47
CA TRP A 236 -7.59 -19.94 3.08
C TRP A 236 -9.03 -19.57 3.44
N ARG A 237 -9.58 -20.24 4.42
CA ARG A 237 -10.89 -19.90 4.99
C ARG A 237 -10.68 -18.95 6.17
N GLY A 238 -11.35 -17.81 6.11
CA GLY A 238 -11.27 -16.83 7.20
C GLY A 238 -11.95 -17.32 8.47
N PRO A 239 -11.58 -16.75 9.63
CA PRO A 239 -12.31 -16.97 10.87
C PRO A 239 -13.76 -16.47 10.71
N PHE A 240 -14.70 -17.10 11.39
CA PHE A 240 -16.12 -16.70 11.43
C PHE A 240 -16.90 -16.87 10.10
N LEU A 241 -16.37 -17.53 9.09
CA LEU A 241 -17.16 -17.96 7.94
C LEU A 241 -17.72 -19.35 8.18
N PRO A 242 -18.99 -19.61 7.82
CA PRO A 242 -19.56 -20.96 7.91
C PRO A 242 -18.75 -21.91 7.01
N ALA A 243 -18.65 -23.16 7.42
CA ALA A 243 -17.93 -24.22 6.72
C ALA A 243 -18.56 -24.53 5.36
#